data_5fcd7823b7b584349ff8f623f3ab931a
#
_entry.id   5fcd7823b7b584349ff8f623f3ab931a
#
_cell.length_a   1.000
_cell.length_b   1.000
_cell.length_c   1.000
_cell.angle_alpha   90.00
_cell.angle_beta   90.00
_cell.angle_gamma   90.00
#
_symmetry.space_group_name_H-M   'P 1'
#
loop_
_entity.id
_entity.type
_entity.pdbx_description
1 polymer ?
#
loop_
_entity_poly.entity_id
_entity_poly.type
_entity_poly.pdbx_seq_one_letter_code
_entity_poly.pdbx_strand_id
1 'polypeptide(L)'
;MTTVRAIFFDVFGTLVDWRTGVAREAERLLNPLGHKVDWTAFADAWRGEYQPGMEEVRSGRIPFCKLDVLHRRNLERFIPRLGLRDLSDETLHELTLAWHRLDAWPEVPAALKRLRKKFLLAPVSNGNISLMVGLARRNDFPWDAILGAEVADDYKPKPRVYLAACEAFDLEPAQCMMVAAHSSDLAAAAACGLRTGHVARPDEHGPGNGETKPTVPVDAAGKDLAELADKLGA
;
A
#
# COMPACT_ATOMS: atom_id res chain seq x y z
N MET A 1 -13.89 -23.57 -13.57
CA MET A 1 -13.33 -22.56 -12.64
C MET A 1 -13.59 -21.18 -13.22
N THR A 2 -14.07 -20.24 -12.44
CA THR A 2 -14.31 -18.86 -12.91
C THR A 2 -12.96 -18.23 -13.28
N THR A 3 -12.88 -17.64 -14.48
CA THR A 3 -11.64 -17.02 -14.97
C THR A 3 -11.45 -15.65 -14.32
N VAL A 4 -10.28 -15.38 -13.77
CA VAL A 4 -9.88 -14.06 -13.27
C VAL A 4 -9.85 -13.07 -14.43
N ARG A 5 -10.45 -11.89 -14.24
CA ARG A 5 -10.55 -10.81 -15.22
C ARG A 5 -9.87 -9.52 -14.73
N ALA A 6 -9.87 -9.29 -13.41
CA ALA A 6 -9.22 -8.14 -12.79
C ALA A 6 -8.25 -8.58 -11.71
N ILE A 7 -7.15 -7.85 -11.56
CA ILE A 7 -6.21 -8.01 -10.45
C ILE A 7 -6.16 -6.69 -9.68
N PHE A 8 -6.44 -6.79 -8.39
CA PHE A 8 -6.34 -5.71 -7.42
C PHE A 8 -5.05 -5.83 -6.63
N PHE A 9 -4.41 -4.73 -6.34
CA PHE A 9 -3.13 -4.72 -5.67
C PHE A 9 -3.18 -3.96 -4.35
N ASP A 10 -2.69 -4.58 -3.28
CA ASP A 10 -2.12 -3.82 -2.19
C ASP A 10 -0.88 -3.07 -2.69
N VAL A 11 -0.55 -1.94 -2.08
CA VAL A 11 0.50 -1.06 -2.61
C VAL A 11 1.68 -0.93 -1.67
N PHE A 12 1.45 -0.48 -0.42
CA PHE A 12 2.53 -0.26 0.53
C PHE A 12 3.14 -1.58 1.00
N GLY A 13 4.44 -1.74 0.76
CA GLY A 13 5.17 -2.98 1.02
C GLY A 13 5.03 -4.01 -0.11
N THR A 14 3.87 -4.11 -0.75
CA THR A 14 3.62 -5.04 -1.86
C THR A 14 4.26 -4.59 -3.17
N LEU A 15 4.00 -3.36 -3.60
CA LEU A 15 4.49 -2.81 -4.87
C LEU A 15 5.61 -1.79 -4.68
N VAL A 16 5.63 -1.08 -3.56
CA VAL A 16 6.60 -0.01 -3.26
C VAL A 16 7.33 -0.26 -1.94
N ASP A 17 8.62 0.10 -1.90
CA ASP A 17 9.44 0.11 -0.69
C ASP A 17 9.13 1.39 0.11
N TRP A 18 8.15 1.27 1.01
CA TRP A 18 7.74 2.39 1.84
C TRP A 18 8.84 2.79 2.84
N ARG A 19 9.59 1.82 3.41
CA ARG A 19 10.54 2.05 4.48
C ARG A 19 11.71 2.90 4.02
N THR A 20 12.38 2.47 2.96
CA THR A 20 13.50 3.21 2.36
C THR A 20 13.04 4.54 1.77
N GLY A 21 11.87 4.56 1.13
CA GLY A 21 11.30 5.76 0.52
C GLY A 21 10.99 6.86 1.55
N VAL A 22 10.31 6.52 2.64
CA VAL A 22 10.00 7.47 3.72
C VAL A 22 11.28 7.94 4.42
N ALA A 23 12.22 7.03 4.70
CA ALA A 23 13.51 7.38 5.31
C ALA A 23 14.28 8.40 4.46
N ARG A 24 14.39 8.13 3.15
CA ARG A 24 15.03 9.05 2.18
C ARG A 24 14.39 10.44 2.15
N GLU A 25 13.07 10.51 2.09
CA GLU A 25 12.36 11.79 2.05
C GLU A 25 12.48 12.56 3.37
N ALA A 26 12.44 11.86 4.51
CA ALA A 26 12.67 12.46 5.82
C ALA A 26 14.09 13.05 5.92
N GLU A 27 15.11 12.30 5.51
CA GLU A 27 16.48 12.78 5.46
C GLU A 27 16.62 14.02 4.56
N ARG A 28 16.05 13.96 3.36
CA ARG A 28 16.10 15.07 2.39
C ARG A 28 15.51 16.36 2.95
N LEU A 29 14.45 16.27 3.74
CA LEU A 29 13.75 17.44 4.27
C LEU A 29 14.33 17.93 5.60
N LEU A 30 14.74 17.03 6.48
CA LEU A 30 15.10 17.37 7.85
C LEU A 30 16.60 17.54 8.09
N ASN A 31 17.44 16.82 7.34
CA ASN A 31 18.89 16.96 7.48
C ASN A 31 19.42 18.38 7.15
N PRO A 32 18.92 19.10 6.11
CA PRO A 32 19.29 20.49 5.86
C PRO A 32 18.85 21.46 6.97
N LEU A 33 17.85 21.10 7.77
CA LEU A 33 17.39 21.88 8.94
C LEU A 33 18.21 21.59 10.20
N GLY A 34 19.27 20.76 10.09
CA GLY A 34 20.15 20.42 11.20
C GLY A 34 19.71 19.25 12.06
N HIS A 35 18.59 18.60 11.72
CA HIS A 35 18.12 17.42 12.44
C HIS A 35 18.92 16.18 12.01
N LYS A 36 19.35 15.38 12.99
CA LYS A 36 20.06 14.12 12.77
C LYS A 36 19.40 13.03 13.60
N VAL A 37 18.64 12.17 12.93
CA VAL A 37 17.98 11.02 13.53
C VAL A 37 18.30 9.77 12.70
N ASP A 38 18.03 8.60 13.24
CA ASP A 38 18.00 7.40 12.42
C ASP A 38 16.76 7.47 11.51
N TRP A 39 16.98 7.68 10.23
CA TRP A 39 15.90 7.86 9.25
C TRP A 39 15.06 6.62 9.03
N THR A 40 15.64 5.43 9.20
CA THR A 40 14.90 4.19 9.14
C THR A 40 14.03 4.01 10.36
N ALA A 41 14.54 4.32 11.56
CA ALA A 41 13.75 4.35 12.79
C ALA A 41 12.63 5.42 12.72
N PHE A 42 12.87 6.55 12.05
CA PHE A 42 11.82 7.54 11.76
C PHE A 42 10.70 6.95 10.91
N ALA A 43 11.04 6.26 9.82
CA ALA A 43 10.07 5.61 8.95
C ALA A 43 9.26 4.54 9.69
N ASP A 44 9.95 3.70 10.48
CA ASP A 44 9.34 2.64 11.29
C ASP A 44 8.39 3.22 12.35
N ALA A 45 8.78 4.30 13.03
CA ALA A 45 7.94 4.97 14.02
C ALA A 45 6.66 5.54 13.38
N TRP A 46 6.79 6.16 12.20
CA TRP A 46 5.62 6.67 11.48
C TRP A 46 4.70 5.53 11.03
N ARG A 47 5.26 4.47 10.49
CA ARG A 47 4.51 3.27 10.09
C ARG A 47 3.81 2.61 11.27
N GLY A 48 4.41 2.66 12.47
CA GLY A 48 3.80 2.17 13.70
C GLY A 48 2.48 2.85 14.07
N GLU A 49 2.30 4.13 13.71
CA GLU A 49 1.05 4.87 13.93
C GLU A 49 -0.03 4.58 12.86
N TYR A 50 0.32 3.85 11.77
CA TYR A 50 -0.57 3.62 10.63
C TYR A 50 -1.83 2.81 11.00
N GLN A 51 -1.67 1.64 11.60
CA GLN A 51 -2.79 0.80 11.99
C GLN A 51 -3.64 1.42 13.10
N PRO A 52 -3.06 2.00 14.17
CA PRO A 52 -3.83 2.73 15.18
C PRO A 52 -4.66 3.88 14.61
N GLY A 53 -4.10 4.66 13.68
CA GLY A 53 -4.81 5.77 13.04
C GLY A 53 -6.02 5.30 12.22
N MET A 54 -5.86 4.25 11.40
CA MET A 54 -6.98 3.68 10.65
C MET A 54 -8.03 3.01 11.54
N GLU A 55 -7.62 2.46 12.70
CA GLU A 55 -8.56 1.86 13.64
C GLU A 55 -9.50 2.89 14.26
N GLU A 56 -9.10 4.14 14.38
CA GLU A 56 -10.01 5.21 14.81
C GLU A 56 -11.18 5.38 13.83
N VAL A 57 -10.94 5.22 12.52
CA VAL A 57 -11.97 5.23 11.48
C VAL A 57 -12.78 3.93 11.49
N ARG A 58 -12.10 2.76 11.42
CA ARG A 58 -12.76 1.45 11.36
C ARG A 58 -13.68 1.16 12.54
N SER A 59 -13.33 1.69 13.72
CA SER A 59 -14.15 1.57 14.92
C SER A 59 -15.27 2.64 15.02
N GLY A 60 -15.35 3.57 14.06
CA GLY A 60 -16.32 4.66 14.08
C GLY A 60 -16.02 5.77 15.09
N ARG A 61 -14.85 5.78 15.73
CA ARG A 61 -14.44 6.87 16.66
C ARG A 61 -14.29 8.21 15.95
N ILE A 62 -13.88 8.19 14.69
CA ILE A 62 -13.87 9.35 13.80
C ILE A 62 -14.51 8.96 12.47
N PRO A 63 -15.11 9.92 11.74
CA PRO A 63 -15.61 9.65 10.38
C PRO A 63 -14.45 9.29 9.45
N PHE A 64 -14.79 8.71 8.30
CA PHE A 64 -13.80 8.44 7.26
C PHE A 64 -13.06 9.75 6.90
N CYS A 65 -11.76 9.64 6.75
CA CYS A 65 -10.90 10.69 6.22
C CYS A 65 -9.80 10.03 5.36
N LYS A 66 -9.22 10.81 4.44
CA LYS A 66 -8.13 10.34 3.57
C LYS A 66 -6.91 9.93 4.39
N LEU A 67 -6.15 8.97 3.88
CA LEU A 67 -4.94 8.50 4.53
C LEU A 67 -3.90 9.62 4.75
N ASP A 68 -3.80 10.59 3.84
CA ASP A 68 -2.94 11.77 4.02
C ASP A 68 -3.27 12.56 5.29
N VAL A 69 -4.55 12.65 5.66
CA VAL A 69 -4.98 13.28 6.92
C VAL A 69 -4.48 12.46 8.12
N LEU A 70 -4.59 11.14 8.06
CA LEU A 70 -4.06 10.26 9.11
C LEU A 70 -2.53 10.30 9.16
N HIS A 71 -1.85 10.29 8.02
CA HIS A 71 -0.39 10.41 7.94
C HIS A 71 0.09 11.70 8.62
N ARG A 72 -0.58 12.84 8.35
CA ARG A 72 -0.25 14.12 9.00
C ARG A 72 -0.49 14.08 10.51
N ARG A 73 -1.65 13.60 10.97
CA ARG A 73 -1.94 13.44 12.40
C ARG A 73 -0.95 12.52 13.09
N ASN A 74 -0.61 11.41 12.45
CA ASN A 74 0.34 10.44 12.98
C ASN A 74 1.74 11.05 13.08
N LEU A 75 2.17 11.79 12.05
CA LEU A 75 3.42 12.53 12.03
C LEU A 75 3.52 13.48 13.23
N GLU A 76 2.51 14.30 13.47
CA GLU A 76 2.44 15.24 14.58
C GLU A 76 2.48 14.55 15.96
N ARG A 77 1.96 13.32 16.06
CA ARG A 77 1.96 12.53 17.30
C ARG A 77 3.34 11.99 17.67
N PHE A 78 4.10 11.51 16.68
CA PHE A 78 5.37 10.83 16.99
C PHE A 78 6.60 11.73 16.90
N ILE A 79 6.60 12.77 16.10
CA ILE A 79 7.72 13.73 15.93
C ILE A 79 8.28 14.22 17.27
N PRO A 80 7.47 14.64 18.27
CA PRO A 80 7.99 15.10 19.54
C PRO A 80 8.75 14.01 20.32
N ARG A 81 8.42 12.73 20.11
CA ARG A 81 9.09 11.59 20.75
C ARG A 81 10.52 11.39 20.22
N LEU A 82 10.82 11.89 19.02
CA LEU A 82 12.16 11.88 18.43
C LEU A 82 12.95 13.15 18.74
N GLY A 83 12.43 14.04 19.58
CA GLY A 83 13.06 15.31 19.90
C GLY A 83 13.01 16.35 18.77
N LEU A 84 12.27 16.08 17.70
CA LEU A 84 12.04 17.00 16.60
C LEU A 84 10.97 18.01 17.03
N ARG A 85 11.34 19.30 17.00
CA ARG A 85 10.47 20.40 17.43
C ARG A 85 10.55 21.54 16.42
N ASP A 86 9.58 22.41 16.47
CA ASP A 86 9.56 23.68 15.70
C ASP A 86 9.63 23.50 14.18
N LEU A 87 9.14 22.35 13.66
CA LEU A 87 8.99 22.14 12.22
C LEU A 87 7.85 23.03 11.70
N SER A 88 8.10 23.74 10.60
CA SER A 88 7.07 24.56 9.94
C SER A 88 5.95 23.69 9.39
N ASP A 89 4.77 24.28 9.23
CA ASP A 89 3.61 23.60 8.60
C ASP A 89 3.94 23.12 7.18
N GLU A 90 4.73 23.89 6.44
CA GLU A 90 5.23 23.53 5.11
C GLU A 90 6.11 22.28 5.16
N THR A 91 7.04 22.21 6.13
CA THR A 91 7.89 21.02 6.31
C THR A 91 7.05 19.78 6.66
N LEU A 92 6.08 19.92 7.53
CA LEU A 92 5.17 18.83 7.90
C LEU A 92 4.29 18.40 6.72
N HIS A 93 3.85 19.35 5.89
CA HIS A 93 3.12 19.04 4.66
C HIS A 93 4.00 18.27 3.67
N GLU A 94 5.22 18.75 3.41
CA GLU A 94 6.16 18.08 2.51
C GLU A 94 6.55 16.68 3.00
N LEU A 95 6.71 16.49 4.33
CA LEU A 95 6.89 15.17 4.92
C LEU A 95 5.70 14.27 4.65
N THR A 96 4.46 14.76 4.82
CA THR A 96 3.26 13.97 4.52
C THR A 96 3.26 13.48 3.08
N LEU A 97 3.74 14.30 2.13
CA LEU A 97 3.89 13.92 0.73
C LEU A 97 5.02 12.90 0.46
N ALA A 98 5.84 12.53 1.46
CA ALA A 98 6.81 11.45 1.31
C ALA A 98 6.16 10.14 0.84
N TRP A 99 4.96 9.84 1.33
CA TRP A 99 4.19 8.65 0.94
C TRP A 99 3.77 8.65 -0.55
N HIS A 100 3.71 9.81 -1.20
CA HIS A 100 3.47 9.94 -2.64
C HIS A 100 4.72 9.72 -3.50
N ARG A 101 5.92 9.62 -2.87
CA ARG A 101 7.23 9.61 -3.55
C ARG A 101 8.00 8.31 -3.34
N LEU A 102 7.29 7.24 -3.01
CA LEU A 102 7.89 5.91 -2.82
C LEU A 102 8.28 5.29 -4.16
N ASP A 103 9.41 4.60 -4.18
CA ASP A 103 9.87 3.86 -5.34
C ASP A 103 9.31 2.43 -5.33
N ALA A 104 9.00 1.92 -6.51
CA ALA A 104 8.59 0.54 -6.68
C ALA A 104 9.75 -0.43 -6.41
N TRP A 105 9.43 -1.65 -6.01
CA TRP A 105 10.37 -2.75 -6.12
C TRP A 105 10.80 -2.91 -7.58
N PRO A 106 12.07 -3.28 -7.87
CA PRO A 106 12.66 -3.15 -9.20
C PRO A 106 11.89 -3.86 -10.32
N GLU A 107 11.28 -5.01 -10.04
CA GLU A 107 10.56 -5.82 -11.02
C GLU A 107 9.11 -5.37 -11.27
N VAL A 108 8.54 -4.59 -10.36
CA VAL A 108 7.10 -4.27 -10.34
C VAL A 108 6.62 -3.54 -11.61
N PRO A 109 7.27 -2.47 -12.10
CA PRO A 109 6.76 -1.75 -13.27
C PRO A 109 6.67 -2.64 -14.53
N ALA A 110 7.67 -3.51 -14.73
CA ALA A 110 7.68 -4.43 -15.87
C ALA A 110 6.61 -5.52 -15.72
N ALA A 111 6.44 -6.08 -14.52
CA ALA A 111 5.44 -7.10 -14.24
C ALA A 111 4.01 -6.56 -14.39
N LEU A 112 3.72 -5.35 -13.91
CA LEU A 112 2.40 -4.72 -14.09
C LEU A 112 2.08 -4.49 -15.57
N LYS A 113 3.05 -4.04 -16.38
CA LYS A 113 2.87 -3.88 -17.84
C LYS A 113 2.57 -5.20 -18.55
N ARG A 114 3.13 -6.30 -18.07
CA ARG A 114 2.81 -7.65 -18.57
C ARG A 114 1.39 -8.06 -18.19
N LEU A 115 1.05 -7.96 -16.92
CA LEU A 115 -0.27 -8.32 -16.37
C LEU A 115 -1.40 -7.54 -17.05
N ARG A 116 -1.20 -6.24 -17.32
CA ARG A 116 -2.19 -5.40 -18.00
C ARG A 116 -2.58 -5.86 -19.40
N LYS A 117 -1.74 -6.62 -20.06
CA LYS A 117 -2.09 -7.19 -21.40
C LYS A 117 -3.21 -8.23 -21.33
N LYS A 118 -3.47 -8.77 -20.12
CA LYS A 118 -4.41 -9.88 -19.91
C LYS A 118 -5.52 -9.55 -18.92
N PHE A 119 -5.27 -8.65 -17.96
CA PHE A 119 -6.16 -8.35 -16.85
C PHE A 119 -6.40 -6.85 -16.74
N LEU A 120 -7.56 -6.46 -16.21
CA LEU A 120 -7.77 -5.12 -15.68
C LEU A 120 -6.97 -4.97 -14.39
N LEU A 121 -6.31 -3.83 -14.20
CA LEU A 121 -5.46 -3.59 -13.03
C LEU A 121 -5.92 -2.36 -12.26
N ALA A 122 -6.05 -2.50 -10.94
CA ALA A 122 -6.30 -1.37 -10.06
C ALA A 122 -5.59 -1.55 -8.70
N PRO A 123 -5.09 -0.49 -8.06
CA PRO A 123 -4.75 -0.54 -6.65
C PRO A 123 -6.05 -0.64 -5.83
N VAL A 124 -6.08 -1.53 -4.85
CA VAL A 124 -7.06 -1.58 -3.77
C VAL A 124 -6.29 -1.39 -2.48
N SER A 125 -5.98 -0.13 -2.22
CA SER A 125 -5.09 0.32 -1.15
C SER A 125 -5.86 1.13 -0.11
N ASN A 126 -5.29 1.23 1.09
CA ASN A 126 -5.70 2.22 2.08
C ASN A 126 -5.29 3.66 1.71
N GLY A 127 -4.38 3.81 0.74
CA GLY A 127 -3.99 5.12 0.21
C GLY A 127 -5.13 5.81 -0.53
N ASN A 128 -5.22 7.13 -0.37
CA ASN A 128 -6.20 7.94 -1.08
C ASN A 128 -5.83 8.09 -2.58
N ILE A 129 -6.81 8.48 -3.38
CA ILE A 129 -6.68 8.55 -4.85
C ILE A 129 -5.50 9.42 -5.27
N SER A 130 -5.33 10.61 -4.71
CA SER A 130 -4.22 11.51 -5.08
C SER A 130 -2.84 10.90 -4.76
N LEU A 131 -2.72 10.16 -3.66
CA LEU A 131 -1.50 9.43 -3.30
C LEU A 131 -1.22 8.33 -4.33
N MET A 132 -2.22 7.52 -4.68
CA MET A 132 -2.08 6.46 -5.69
C MET A 132 -1.74 7.04 -7.07
N VAL A 133 -2.30 8.19 -7.46
CA VAL A 133 -1.91 8.93 -8.69
C VAL A 133 -0.44 9.35 -8.63
N GLY A 134 0.02 9.89 -7.50
CA GLY A 134 1.42 10.27 -7.28
C GLY A 134 2.37 9.10 -7.51
N LEU A 135 2.09 7.96 -6.85
CA LEU A 135 2.87 6.74 -7.00
C LEU A 135 2.83 6.17 -8.42
N ALA A 136 1.66 6.19 -9.07
CA ALA A 136 1.51 5.70 -10.43
C ALA A 136 2.35 6.52 -11.42
N ARG A 137 2.33 7.85 -11.31
CA ARG A 137 3.13 8.74 -12.16
C ARG A 137 4.63 8.60 -11.93
N ARG A 138 5.04 8.39 -10.66
CA ARG A 138 6.45 8.20 -10.31
C ARG A 138 7.02 6.90 -10.86
N ASN A 139 6.22 5.82 -10.82
CA ASN A 139 6.68 4.46 -11.10
C ASN A 139 6.15 3.90 -12.43
N ASP A 140 5.44 4.71 -13.22
CA ASP A 140 4.85 4.30 -14.50
C ASP A 140 3.89 3.09 -14.33
N PHE A 141 3.06 3.10 -13.28
CA PHE A 141 2.06 2.05 -13.04
C PHE A 141 0.87 2.20 -13.98
N PRO A 142 0.52 1.17 -14.73
CA PRO A 142 -0.46 1.24 -15.81
C PRO A 142 -1.87 0.90 -15.32
N TRP A 143 -2.39 1.63 -14.34
CA TRP A 143 -3.72 1.37 -13.78
C TRP A 143 -4.84 1.64 -14.78
N ASP A 144 -5.89 0.81 -14.77
CA ASP A 144 -7.14 1.04 -15.49
C ASP A 144 -8.12 1.87 -14.65
N ALA A 145 -8.03 1.76 -13.31
CA ALA A 145 -8.74 2.61 -12.35
C ALA A 145 -7.91 2.75 -11.07
N ILE A 146 -8.25 3.69 -10.20
CA ILE A 146 -7.71 3.79 -8.84
C ILE A 146 -8.86 3.60 -7.86
N LEU A 147 -8.80 2.52 -7.10
CA LEU A 147 -9.85 2.05 -6.20
C LEU A 147 -9.29 1.94 -4.76
N GLY A 148 -10.09 1.42 -3.84
CA GLY A 148 -9.69 1.18 -2.45
C GLY A 148 -10.43 2.08 -1.46
N ALA A 149 -9.73 2.50 -0.40
CA ALA A 149 -10.32 3.13 0.77
C ALA A 149 -11.18 4.37 0.48
N GLU A 150 -10.71 5.28 -0.37
CA GLU A 150 -11.44 6.53 -0.66
C GLU A 150 -12.71 6.29 -1.49
N VAL A 151 -12.75 5.23 -2.32
CA VAL A 151 -13.96 4.83 -3.07
C VAL A 151 -14.97 4.13 -2.16
N ALA A 152 -14.46 3.39 -1.17
CA ALA A 152 -15.29 2.62 -0.26
C ALA A 152 -15.77 3.41 0.97
N ASP A 153 -15.19 4.59 1.23
CA ASP A 153 -15.34 5.36 2.48
C ASP A 153 -15.01 4.53 3.74
N ASP A 154 -14.02 3.61 3.62
CA ASP A 154 -13.58 2.75 4.73
C ASP A 154 -12.17 2.22 4.45
N TYR A 155 -11.55 1.61 5.45
CA TYR A 155 -10.21 1.02 5.37
C TYR A 155 -10.23 -0.51 5.39
N LYS A 156 -9.29 -1.12 4.67
CA LYS A 156 -9.00 -2.55 4.83
C LYS A 156 -8.74 -2.88 6.32
N PRO A 157 -9.18 -4.03 6.81
CA PRO A 157 -9.74 -5.17 6.09
C PRO A 157 -11.28 -5.19 6.01
N LYS A 158 -11.96 -4.05 6.07
CA LYS A 158 -13.43 -4.02 5.95
C LYS A 158 -13.88 -4.58 4.58
N PRO A 159 -14.86 -5.52 4.54
CA PRO A 159 -15.32 -6.15 3.30
C PRO A 159 -15.72 -5.18 2.20
N ARG A 160 -16.31 -4.03 2.59
CA ARG A 160 -16.73 -2.99 1.64
C ARG A 160 -15.59 -2.53 0.73
N VAL A 161 -14.35 -2.48 1.21
CA VAL A 161 -13.19 -2.00 0.41
C VAL A 161 -12.89 -2.94 -0.75
N TYR A 162 -13.02 -4.25 -0.54
CA TYR A 162 -12.81 -5.26 -1.59
C TYR A 162 -13.99 -5.35 -2.54
N LEU A 163 -15.22 -5.35 -1.98
CA LEU A 163 -16.44 -5.52 -2.77
C LEU A 163 -16.72 -4.30 -3.65
N ALA A 164 -16.53 -3.08 -3.15
CA ALA A 164 -16.68 -1.86 -3.96
C ALA A 164 -15.71 -1.84 -5.16
N ALA A 165 -14.54 -2.47 -5.04
CA ALA A 165 -13.61 -2.59 -6.16
C ALA A 165 -14.12 -3.58 -7.23
N CYS A 166 -14.75 -4.68 -6.81
CA CYS A 166 -15.40 -5.59 -7.75
C CYS A 166 -16.59 -4.91 -8.46
N GLU A 167 -17.43 -4.21 -7.70
CA GLU A 167 -18.58 -3.44 -8.22
C GLU A 167 -18.12 -2.38 -9.23
N ALA A 168 -17.02 -1.66 -8.97
CA ALA A 168 -16.50 -0.62 -9.87
C ALA A 168 -16.07 -1.15 -11.26
N PHE A 169 -15.82 -2.46 -11.38
CA PHE A 169 -15.51 -3.11 -12.65
C PHE A 169 -16.63 -3.99 -13.19
N ASP A 170 -17.82 -3.96 -12.58
CA ASP A 170 -18.96 -4.82 -12.93
C ASP A 170 -18.57 -6.31 -12.94
N LEU A 171 -17.80 -6.75 -11.92
CA LEU A 171 -17.29 -8.11 -11.80
C LEU A 171 -17.74 -8.77 -10.51
N GLU A 172 -18.02 -10.08 -10.60
CA GLU A 172 -18.21 -10.91 -9.41
C GLU A 172 -16.88 -11.09 -8.65
N PRO A 173 -16.89 -11.18 -7.31
CA PRO A 173 -15.67 -11.38 -6.52
C PRO A 173 -14.78 -12.52 -7.02
N ALA A 174 -15.36 -13.65 -7.43
CA ALA A 174 -14.62 -14.80 -7.97
C ALA A 174 -13.91 -14.54 -9.31
N GLN A 175 -14.21 -13.42 -9.99
CA GLN A 175 -13.54 -12.95 -11.21
C GLN A 175 -12.42 -11.95 -10.91
N CYS A 176 -12.24 -11.57 -9.65
CA CYS A 176 -11.23 -10.64 -9.18
C CYS A 176 -10.19 -11.37 -8.33
N MET A 177 -8.93 -10.96 -8.43
CA MET A 177 -7.84 -11.47 -7.61
C MET A 177 -7.21 -10.33 -6.82
N MET A 178 -7.10 -10.48 -5.49
CA MET A 178 -6.30 -9.58 -4.65
C MET A 178 -4.86 -10.08 -4.59
N VAL A 179 -3.90 -9.23 -4.88
CA VAL A 179 -2.47 -9.49 -4.79
C VAL A 179 -1.86 -8.63 -3.69
N ALA A 180 -1.21 -9.28 -2.73
CA ALA A 180 -0.57 -8.61 -1.61
C ALA A 180 0.66 -9.40 -1.09
N ALA A 181 1.54 -8.70 -0.40
CA ALA A 181 2.60 -9.30 0.39
C ALA A 181 2.14 -9.71 1.81
N HIS A 182 0.95 -9.28 2.22
CA HIS A 182 0.44 -9.46 3.58
C HIS A 182 -0.65 -10.54 3.62
N SER A 183 -0.37 -11.64 4.30
CA SER A 183 -1.31 -12.77 4.43
C SER A 183 -2.65 -12.37 5.07
N SER A 184 -2.65 -11.39 5.98
CA SER A 184 -3.88 -10.87 6.60
C SER A 184 -4.80 -10.16 5.61
N ASP A 185 -4.24 -9.43 4.63
CA ASP A 185 -5.00 -8.77 3.58
C ASP A 185 -5.62 -9.81 2.62
N LEU A 186 -4.84 -10.84 2.27
CA LEU A 186 -5.32 -11.95 1.43
C LEU A 186 -6.42 -12.77 2.11
N ALA A 187 -6.30 -13.02 3.42
CA ALA A 187 -7.36 -13.68 4.18
C ALA A 187 -8.68 -12.89 4.16
N ALA A 188 -8.61 -11.57 4.31
CA ALA A 188 -9.79 -10.70 4.27
C ALA A 188 -10.41 -10.66 2.87
N ALA A 189 -9.60 -10.60 1.81
CA ALA A 189 -10.06 -10.65 0.43
C ALA A 189 -10.72 -11.99 0.09
N ALA A 190 -10.12 -13.11 0.53
CA ALA A 190 -10.68 -14.45 0.35
C ALA A 190 -12.04 -14.60 1.04
N ALA A 191 -12.18 -14.02 2.25
CA ALA A 191 -13.46 -14.01 2.97
C ALA A 191 -14.57 -13.25 2.22
N CYS A 192 -14.20 -12.33 1.31
CA CYS A 192 -15.12 -11.64 0.40
C CYS A 192 -15.37 -12.41 -0.92
N GLY A 193 -14.77 -13.58 -1.10
CA GLY A 193 -14.93 -14.41 -2.31
C GLY A 193 -13.96 -14.10 -3.44
N LEU A 194 -12.98 -13.22 -3.24
CA LEU A 194 -11.93 -12.94 -4.23
C LEU A 194 -10.94 -14.11 -4.31
N ARG A 195 -10.30 -14.26 -5.45
CA ARG A 195 -9.07 -15.03 -5.60
C ARG A 195 -7.91 -14.28 -4.96
N THR A 196 -6.84 -14.99 -4.60
CA THR A 196 -5.71 -14.42 -3.89
C THR A 196 -4.37 -14.80 -4.50
N GLY A 197 -3.47 -13.82 -4.58
CA GLY A 197 -2.10 -13.99 -5.04
C GLY A 197 -1.12 -13.39 -4.03
N HIS A 198 -0.17 -14.18 -3.55
CA HIS A 198 0.86 -13.71 -2.63
C HIS A 198 2.14 -13.34 -3.38
N VAL A 199 2.75 -12.22 -3.00
CA VAL A 199 4.08 -11.79 -3.47
C VAL A 199 4.99 -11.67 -2.25
N ALA A 200 6.11 -12.40 -2.24
CA ALA A 200 7.06 -12.33 -1.13
C ALA A 200 7.80 -10.98 -1.11
N ARG A 201 7.93 -10.43 0.11
CA ARG A 201 8.70 -9.19 0.36
C ARG A 201 9.55 -9.36 1.61
N PRO A 202 10.63 -10.16 1.52
CA PRO A 202 11.43 -10.51 2.70
C PRO A 202 12.05 -9.31 3.42
N ASP A 203 12.24 -8.21 2.73
CA ASP A 203 12.94 -7.01 3.24
C ASP A 203 12.00 -5.81 3.50
N GLU A 204 10.68 -6.02 3.49
CA GLU A 204 9.71 -4.92 3.66
C GLU A 204 9.95 -4.07 4.91
N HIS A 205 10.23 -4.73 6.03
CA HIS A 205 10.49 -4.09 7.33
C HIS A 205 11.99 -4.04 7.69
N GLY A 206 12.86 -4.07 6.68
CA GLY A 206 14.31 -4.21 6.81
C GLY A 206 14.77 -5.65 6.53
N PRO A 207 16.08 -5.89 6.39
CA PRO A 207 16.62 -7.16 5.92
C PRO A 207 16.07 -8.38 6.66
N GLY A 208 15.39 -9.27 5.95
CA GLY A 208 14.82 -10.51 6.48
C GLY A 208 13.57 -10.36 7.36
N ASN A 209 12.98 -9.16 7.45
CA ASN A 209 11.84 -8.85 8.32
C ASN A 209 10.52 -8.63 7.55
N GLY A 210 10.25 -9.44 6.54
CA GLY A 210 9.00 -9.42 5.79
C GLY A 210 8.49 -10.82 5.48
N GLU A 211 7.29 -10.92 4.92
CA GLU A 211 6.71 -12.20 4.55
C GLU A 211 7.43 -12.81 3.34
N THR A 212 7.94 -14.02 3.50
CA THR A 212 8.62 -14.81 2.44
C THR A 212 7.70 -15.83 1.78
N LYS A 213 6.60 -16.17 2.44
CA LYS A 213 5.58 -17.12 1.96
C LYS A 213 4.24 -16.81 2.64
N PRO A 214 3.12 -17.14 2.00
CA PRO A 214 1.82 -16.93 2.63
C PRO A 214 1.65 -17.82 3.88
N THR A 215 1.01 -17.26 4.91
CA THR A 215 0.61 -17.98 6.14
C THR A 215 -0.84 -18.44 6.10
N VAL A 216 -1.54 -18.16 4.99
CA VAL A 216 -2.94 -18.54 4.70
C VAL A 216 -3.00 -19.22 3.33
N PRO A 217 -4.06 -20.00 3.03
CA PRO A 217 -4.27 -20.53 1.69
C PRO A 217 -4.41 -19.41 0.66
N VAL A 218 -3.74 -19.56 -0.49
CA VAL A 218 -3.81 -18.64 -1.62
C VAL A 218 -3.91 -19.41 -2.94
N ASP A 219 -4.48 -18.79 -3.98
CA ASP A 219 -4.61 -19.43 -5.30
C ASP A 219 -3.28 -19.44 -6.07
N ALA A 220 -2.43 -18.43 -5.85
CA ALA A 220 -1.10 -18.34 -6.44
C ALA A 220 -0.12 -17.64 -5.49
N ALA A 221 1.17 -17.97 -5.63
CA ALA A 221 2.23 -17.28 -4.89
C ALA A 221 3.49 -17.17 -5.74
N GLY A 222 4.20 -16.04 -5.64
CA GLY A 222 5.47 -15.77 -6.29
C GLY A 222 6.51 -15.26 -5.30
N LYS A 223 7.79 -15.53 -5.58
CA LYS A 223 8.91 -14.93 -4.84
C LYS A 223 9.01 -13.41 -5.07
N ASP A 224 8.42 -12.95 -6.17
CA ASP A 224 8.29 -11.56 -6.59
C ASP A 224 7.09 -11.44 -7.55
N LEU A 225 6.76 -10.21 -7.96
CA LEU A 225 5.63 -9.99 -8.87
C LEU A 225 5.87 -10.54 -10.28
N ALA A 226 7.14 -10.63 -10.71
CA ALA A 226 7.47 -11.18 -12.03
C ALA A 226 7.15 -12.68 -12.09
N GLU A 227 7.54 -13.45 -11.06
CA GLU A 227 7.21 -14.87 -10.97
C GLU A 227 5.69 -15.10 -10.84
N LEU A 228 4.99 -14.23 -10.08
CA LEU A 228 3.53 -14.33 -10.00
C LEU A 228 2.89 -14.08 -11.37
N ALA A 229 3.38 -13.10 -12.15
CA ALA A 229 2.91 -12.84 -13.51
C ALA A 229 3.12 -14.04 -14.43
N ASP A 230 4.28 -14.71 -14.34
CA ASP A 230 4.55 -15.96 -15.08
C ASP A 230 3.52 -17.05 -14.75
N LYS A 231 3.24 -17.26 -13.47
CA LYS A 231 2.25 -18.25 -12.99
C LYS A 231 0.82 -17.93 -13.43
N LEU A 232 0.51 -16.64 -13.62
CA LEU A 232 -0.77 -16.18 -14.15
C LEU A 232 -0.82 -16.20 -15.69
N GLY A 233 0.27 -16.55 -16.34
CA GLY A 233 0.39 -16.67 -17.79
C GLY A 233 0.38 -15.32 -18.51
N ALA A 234 0.99 -14.30 -17.91
CA ALA A 234 1.10 -12.95 -18.46
C ALA A 234 2.53 -12.63 -18.90
#